data_5db6fe9a169401730178c6c15e5bdaff
#
_entry.id   5db6fe9a169401730178c6c15e5bdaff
#
_cell.length_a   1.000
_cell.length_b   1.000
_cell.length_c   1.000
_cell.angle_alpha   90.00
_cell.angle_beta   90.00
_cell.angle_gamma   90.00
#
_symmetry.space_group_name_H-M   'P 1'
#
loop_
_entity.id
_entity.type
_entity.pdbx_description
1 polymer ?
#
loop_
_entity_poly.entity_id
_entity_poly.type
_entity_poly.pdbx_seq_one_letter_code
_entity_poly.pdbx_strand_id
1 'polypeptide(L)'
;MIGRYVTNVRDFFTFAASSPTTIPFMPEKTLRLLTDATNDERPVYLAGSFNNWETGREDYRMEAGGAAGEYHYTFDFPDAAGYIEYKYTRGGWECVELGEHGESIDNRRRELSDAWDAPDRVPSWANAGLHYTEQFLPKIVVINESFEIPELIRTRRVAALLPHDYYETKKRYPVLYLQDGQNLFDENAPYGSWGVDKRLANMAGRGKGGIIIVAIDHAQDKRISEFTPSFKTTLGRGEGREYISFLANSLKPYIDEHFRTLPDAQNTGIGGSSLGGLISIYAGLMYPETYSKLMIFSPSLWVTPNIPFHLMKLSHRFDGRIYLYGGEAESATMVPNMRRFEEEFTRQVAGGKVVFRTEVDPEGQHNEARWGVEFPQAVEWLFPELS
;
A
#
# COMPACT_ATOMS: atom_id res chain seq x y z
N MET A 1 83.85 -36.33 -12.10
CA MET A 1 84.16 -37.51 -13.00
C MET A 1 82.88 -37.68 -13.84
N ILE A 2 83.01 -37.33 -15.09
CA ILE A 2 82.77 -38.15 -16.29
C ILE A 2 81.34 -38.65 -16.38
N GLY A 3 80.57 -38.46 -17.40
CA GLY A 3 80.92 -38.15 -18.81
C GLY A 3 79.62 -38.01 -19.62
N ARG A 4 79.77 -37.34 -20.70
CA ARG A 4 78.85 -37.11 -21.82
C ARG A 4 78.24 -38.40 -22.36
N TYR A 5 77.04 -38.36 -22.93
CA TYR A 5 76.77 -38.81 -24.31
C TYR A 5 75.56 -38.05 -24.90
N VAL A 6 75.79 -37.47 -26.06
CA VAL A 6 74.84 -36.85 -27.01
C VAL A 6 74.29 -37.95 -27.91
N THR A 7 72.99 -38.00 -28.16
CA THR A 7 72.50 -38.58 -29.41
C THR A 7 71.26 -37.79 -29.86
N ASN A 8 71.42 -37.20 -31.05
CA ASN A 8 70.38 -36.59 -31.88
C ASN A 8 69.44 -37.66 -32.42
N VAL A 9 68.11 -37.48 -32.24
CA VAL A 9 67.14 -38.08 -33.15
C VAL A 9 66.16 -36.97 -33.56
N ARG A 10 66.24 -36.58 -34.81
CA ARG A 10 65.17 -35.75 -35.47
C ARG A 10 64.06 -36.70 -35.78
N ASP A 11 62.92 -36.48 -35.16
CA ASP A 11 61.60 -36.99 -35.61
C ASP A 11 60.75 -35.90 -36.09
N PHE A 12 60.28 -36.04 -37.30
CA PHE A 12 59.35 -35.20 -38.02
C PHE A 12 57.95 -35.31 -37.39
N PHE A 13 57.52 -34.29 -36.73
CA PHE A 13 56.08 -34.12 -36.46
C PHE A 13 55.47 -33.27 -37.55
N THR A 14 54.69 -33.91 -38.41
CA THR A 14 53.70 -33.30 -39.31
C THR A 14 52.62 -32.67 -38.48
N PHE A 15 52.57 -31.34 -38.45
CA PHE A 15 51.40 -30.62 -37.94
C PHE A 15 50.22 -30.85 -38.88
N ALA A 16 49.25 -31.68 -38.45
CA ALA A 16 47.92 -31.69 -39.02
C ALA A 16 47.28 -30.36 -38.66
N ALA A 17 46.91 -29.56 -39.64
CA ALA A 17 46.11 -28.35 -39.48
C ALA A 17 44.77 -28.75 -38.86
N SER A 18 44.59 -28.44 -37.58
CA SER A 18 43.27 -28.52 -36.94
C SER A 18 42.36 -27.47 -37.59
N SER A 19 41.28 -27.92 -38.16
CA SER A 19 40.18 -27.09 -38.65
C SER A 19 39.82 -26.08 -37.58
N PRO A 20 39.46 -24.83 -37.92
CA PRO A 20 38.98 -23.88 -36.94
C PRO A 20 37.72 -24.46 -36.28
N THR A 21 37.77 -24.71 -34.98
CA THR A 21 36.63 -25.06 -34.19
C THR A 21 35.68 -23.90 -34.28
N THR A 22 34.61 -24.04 -35.03
CA THR A 22 33.51 -23.09 -35.07
C THR A 22 32.96 -23.07 -33.65
N ILE A 23 33.19 -21.97 -32.92
CA ILE A 23 32.52 -21.72 -31.66
C ILE A 23 31.01 -21.71 -32.00
N PRO A 24 30.20 -22.57 -31.43
CA PRO A 24 28.79 -22.54 -31.70
C PRO A 24 28.27 -21.17 -31.32
N PHE A 25 27.63 -20.48 -32.26
CA PHE A 25 26.92 -19.23 -32.02
C PHE A 25 25.84 -19.54 -30.99
N MET A 26 26.07 -19.13 -29.74
CA MET A 26 25.07 -19.25 -28.69
C MET A 26 23.99 -18.19 -28.93
N PRO A 27 22.71 -18.57 -28.98
CA PRO A 27 21.63 -17.57 -29.16
C PRO A 27 21.60 -16.66 -27.95
N GLU A 28 21.74 -15.36 -28.17
CA GLU A 28 21.47 -14.33 -27.18
C GLU A 28 20.03 -14.50 -26.67
N LYS A 29 19.84 -14.38 -25.36
CA LYS A 29 18.53 -14.50 -24.72
C LYS A 29 18.05 -13.11 -24.30
N THR A 30 16.97 -12.65 -24.90
CA THR A 30 16.42 -11.32 -24.62
C THR A 30 15.13 -11.42 -23.82
N LEU A 31 15.12 -10.88 -22.60
CA LEU A 31 13.89 -10.61 -21.86
C LEU A 31 13.26 -9.34 -22.40
N ARG A 32 11.95 -9.40 -22.59
CA ARG A 32 11.10 -8.24 -22.96
C ARG A 32 10.09 -8.01 -21.87
N LEU A 33 9.89 -6.76 -21.51
CA LEU A 33 8.92 -6.32 -20.52
C LEU A 33 7.96 -5.32 -21.11
N LEU A 34 6.67 -5.47 -20.79
CA LEU A 34 5.63 -4.48 -20.98
C LEU A 34 5.11 -4.05 -19.60
N THR A 35 5.07 -2.75 -19.32
CA THR A 35 4.45 -2.24 -18.09
C THR A 35 3.35 -1.25 -18.40
N ASP A 36 2.28 -1.32 -17.61
CA ASP A 36 1.14 -0.39 -17.71
C ASP A 36 1.48 0.99 -17.12
N ALA A 37 2.55 1.08 -16.31
CA ALA A 37 3.07 2.34 -15.76
C ALA A 37 3.91 3.11 -16.81
N THR A 38 3.28 3.52 -17.90
CA THR A 38 3.94 4.15 -19.05
C THR A 38 4.51 5.54 -18.77
N ASN A 39 4.07 6.19 -17.70
CA ASN A 39 4.52 7.53 -17.30
C ASN A 39 5.59 7.51 -16.19
N ASP A 40 6.02 6.32 -15.76
CA ASP A 40 7.10 6.19 -14.79
C ASP A 40 8.45 6.14 -15.49
N GLU A 41 9.19 7.24 -15.47
CA GLU A 41 10.48 7.40 -16.16
C GLU A 41 11.66 6.76 -15.39
N ARG A 42 11.44 6.22 -14.20
CA ARG A 42 12.51 5.56 -13.45
C ARG A 42 13.00 4.33 -14.22
N PRO A 43 14.32 4.07 -14.22
CA PRO A 43 14.89 2.92 -14.91
C PRO A 43 14.35 1.60 -14.32
N VAL A 44 14.26 0.59 -15.17
CA VAL A 44 13.93 -0.78 -14.77
C VAL A 44 15.20 -1.58 -14.66
N TYR A 45 15.30 -2.40 -13.63
CA TYR A 45 16.43 -3.29 -13.35
C TYR A 45 15.93 -4.72 -13.16
N LEU A 46 16.83 -5.67 -13.45
CA LEU A 46 16.63 -7.07 -13.16
C LEU A 46 17.37 -7.44 -11.86
N ALA A 47 16.68 -8.15 -10.97
CA ALA A 47 17.26 -8.82 -9.81
C ALA A 47 16.92 -10.31 -9.90
N GLY A 48 17.91 -11.20 -9.75
CA GLY A 48 17.65 -12.63 -9.93
C GLY A 48 18.82 -13.53 -9.56
N SER A 49 18.67 -14.81 -9.83
CA SER A 49 19.69 -15.85 -9.56
C SER A 49 21.05 -15.58 -10.22
N PHE A 50 21.08 -14.78 -11.28
CA PHE A 50 22.28 -14.43 -12.04
C PHE A 50 23.10 -13.28 -11.41
N ASN A 51 22.54 -12.52 -10.47
CA ASN A 51 23.20 -11.38 -9.83
C ASN A 51 23.03 -11.38 -8.30
N ASN A 52 22.82 -12.55 -7.68
CA ASN A 52 22.59 -12.71 -6.24
C ASN A 52 21.43 -11.86 -5.70
N TRP A 53 20.43 -11.60 -6.52
CA TRP A 53 19.25 -10.81 -6.18
C TRP A 53 19.56 -9.35 -5.78
N GLU A 54 20.68 -8.82 -6.27
CA GLU A 54 21.02 -7.41 -6.06
C GLU A 54 20.16 -6.51 -6.97
N THR A 55 19.51 -5.51 -6.37
CA THR A 55 18.67 -4.53 -7.07
C THR A 55 19.48 -3.31 -7.51
N GLY A 56 18.99 -2.56 -8.53
CA GLY A 56 19.57 -1.27 -8.93
C GLY A 56 20.97 -1.35 -9.54
N ARG A 57 21.43 -2.51 -9.96
CA ARG A 57 22.74 -2.66 -10.62
C ARG A 57 22.68 -2.19 -12.06
N GLU A 58 23.55 -1.25 -12.44
CA GLU A 58 23.59 -0.71 -13.82
C GLU A 58 23.89 -1.80 -14.86
N ASP A 59 24.66 -2.85 -14.54
CA ASP A 59 24.91 -4.00 -15.42
C ASP A 59 23.63 -4.76 -15.80
N TYR A 60 22.58 -4.64 -15.02
CA TYR A 60 21.29 -5.30 -15.20
C TYR A 60 20.14 -4.31 -15.39
N ARG A 61 20.47 -3.09 -15.82
CA ARG A 61 19.50 -2.10 -16.24
C ARG A 61 18.90 -2.48 -17.59
N MET A 62 17.60 -2.44 -17.69
CA MET A 62 16.92 -2.68 -18.95
C MET A 62 16.98 -1.44 -19.86
N GLU A 63 17.10 -1.67 -21.14
CA GLU A 63 17.02 -0.63 -22.18
C GLU A 63 15.54 -0.35 -22.52
N ALA A 64 15.21 0.91 -22.71
CA ALA A 64 13.87 1.31 -23.15
C ALA A 64 13.62 0.85 -24.58
N GLY A 65 12.45 0.32 -24.84
CA GLY A 65 11.98 -0.06 -26.18
C GLY A 65 11.46 1.11 -27.00
N GLY A 66 10.84 0.78 -28.14
CA GLY A 66 10.31 1.80 -29.07
C GLY A 66 9.02 2.47 -28.63
N ALA A 67 8.26 1.84 -27.74
CA ALA A 67 7.02 2.40 -27.20
C ALA A 67 7.13 2.64 -25.69
N ALA A 68 6.29 3.54 -25.17
CA ALA A 68 6.24 3.83 -23.73
C ALA A 68 5.84 2.57 -22.96
N GLY A 69 6.60 2.27 -21.89
CA GLY A 69 6.39 1.06 -21.07
C GLY A 69 7.01 -0.21 -21.64
N GLU A 70 7.70 -0.16 -22.75
CA GLU A 70 8.48 -1.28 -23.28
C GLU A 70 9.93 -1.21 -22.81
N TYR A 71 10.46 -2.36 -22.39
CA TYR A 71 11.86 -2.53 -21.98
C TYR A 71 12.39 -3.87 -22.46
N HIS A 72 13.71 -3.96 -22.67
CA HIS A 72 14.37 -5.22 -23.00
C HIS A 72 15.74 -5.30 -22.34
N TYR A 73 16.22 -6.54 -22.14
CA TYR A 73 17.54 -6.84 -21.64
C TYR A 73 18.05 -8.13 -22.28
N THR A 74 19.26 -8.11 -22.84
CA THR A 74 19.88 -9.27 -23.50
C THR A 74 20.98 -9.84 -22.61
N PHE A 75 20.85 -11.13 -22.32
CA PHE A 75 21.83 -11.89 -21.56
C PHE A 75 22.83 -12.55 -22.48
N ASP A 76 24.07 -12.57 -22.03
CA ASP A 76 25.13 -13.40 -22.57
C ASP A 76 25.39 -14.58 -21.60
N PHE A 77 24.79 -15.73 -21.90
CA PHE A 77 24.98 -16.95 -21.10
C PHE A 77 25.98 -17.88 -21.78
N PRO A 78 27.10 -18.19 -21.13
CA PRO A 78 28.10 -19.10 -21.70
C PRO A 78 27.63 -20.55 -21.79
N ASP A 79 26.63 -20.97 -21.00
CA ASP A 79 26.09 -22.32 -20.98
C ASP A 79 24.54 -22.30 -21.04
N ALA A 80 23.97 -22.98 -22.02
CA ALA A 80 22.51 -22.97 -22.30
C ALA A 80 21.72 -24.00 -21.48
N ALA A 81 22.21 -24.47 -20.33
CA ALA A 81 21.50 -25.43 -19.48
C ALA A 81 21.09 -24.81 -18.15
N GLY A 82 19.84 -25.11 -17.72
CA GLY A 82 19.29 -24.63 -16.47
C GLY A 82 18.20 -23.58 -16.66
N TYR A 83 17.94 -22.82 -15.61
CA TYR A 83 16.93 -21.77 -15.59
C TYR A 83 17.44 -20.54 -14.84
N ILE A 84 16.77 -19.42 -15.08
CA ILE A 84 16.90 -18.22 -14.24
C ILE A 84 15.61 -17.98 -13.47
N GLU A 85 15.75 -17.48 -12.23
CA GLU A 85 14.69 -16.86 -11.46
C GLU A 85 14.97 -15.37 -11.31
N TYR A 86 13.96 -14.54 -11.44
CA TYR A 86 14.15 -13.10 -11.44
C TYR A 86 12.90 -12.33 -11.06
N LYS A 87 13.11 -11.06 -10.77
CA LYS A 87 12.09 -10.01 -10.58
C LYS A 87 12.52 -8.75 -11.29
N TYR A 88 11.54 -7.94 -11.64
CA TYR A 88 11.76 -6.58 -12.09
C TYR A 88 11.66 -5.61 -10.92
N THR A 89 12.55 -4.60 -10.89
CA THR A 89 12.55 -3.55 -9.89
C THR A 89 12.75 -2.17 -10.52
N ARG A 90 12.36 -1.12 -9.83
CA ARG A 90 12.65 0.27 -10.19
C ARG A 90 13.79 0.85 -9.34
N GLY A 91 14.82 0.03 -9.08
CA GLY A 91 16.03 0.41 -8.36
C GLY A 91 16.21 -0.26 -7.01
N GLY A 92 15.15 -0.61 -6.29
CA GLY A 92 15.19 -1.27 -4.99
C GLY A 92 14.04 -2.25 -4.78
N TRP A 93 14.09 -3.07 -3.74
CA TRP A 93 13.02 -4.01 -3.38
C TRP A 93 11.72 -3.30 -2.97
N GLU A 94 11.82 -2.09 -2.47
CA GLU A 94 10.68 -1.21 -2.19
C GLU A 94 9.93 -0.79 -3.46
N CYS A 95 10.53 -1.03 -4.61
CA CYS A 95 10.01 -0.72 -5.94
C CYS A 95 9.90 -1.96 -6.84
N VAL A 96 9.65 -3.13 -6.23
CA VAL A 96 9.52 -4.39 -6.97
C VAL A 96 8.19 -4.47 -7.74
N GLU A 97 8.16 -5.26 -8.78
CA GLU A 97 6.94 -5.58 -9.54
C GLU A 97 5.84 -6.22 -8.68
N LEU A 98 4.60 -5.88 -9.00
CA LEU A 98 3.40 -6.40 -8.38
C LEU A 98 2.43 -6.92 -9.45
N GLY A 99 1.45 -7.70 -9.03
CA GLY A 99 0.35 -8.15 -9.85
C GLY A 99 -0.67 -7.06 -10.18
N GLU A 100 -1.76 -7.45 -10.86
CA GLU A 100 -2.77 -6.53 -11.39
C GLU A 100 -3.49 -5.73 -10.30
N HIS A 101 -3.61 -6.31 -9.12
CA HIS A 101 -4.28 -5.69 -7.97
C HIS A 101 -3.30 -5.19 -6.90
N GLY A 102 -1.99 -5.10 -7.24
CA GLY A 102 -0.93 -4.69 -6.32
C GLY A 102 -0.48 -5.78 -5.34
N GLU A 103 -0.83 -7.04 -5.60
CA GLU A 103 -0.39 -8.20 -4.84
C GLU A 103 1.07 -8.55 -5.15
N SER A 104 1.76 -9.15 -4.18
CA SER A 104 3.08 -9.76 -4.41
C SER A 104 2.92 -10.97 -5.33
N ILE A 105 3.77 -11.07 -6.32
CA ILE A 105 3.83 -12.24 -7.21
C ILE A 105 5.05 -13.10 -6.89
N ASP A 106 5.02 -14.38 -7.27
CA ASP A 106 6.17 -15.27 -7.16
C ASP A 106 7.32 -14.83 -8.08
N ASN A 107 8.53 -15.38 -7.84
CA ASN A 107 9.65 -15.15 -8.73
C ASN A 107 9.30 -15.65 -10.13
N ARG A 108 9.62 -14.85 -11.13
CA ARG A 108 9.53 -15.29 -12.53
C ARG A 108 10.59 -16.34 -12.79
N ARG A 109 10.29 -17.26 -13.71
CA ARG A 109 11.22 -18.32 -14.11
C ARG A 109 11.28 -18.46 -15.61
N ARG A 110 12.47 -18.59 -16.17
CA ARG A 110 12.72 -18.89 -17.58
C ARG A 110 13.74 -20.02 -17.71
N GLU A 111 13.38 -21.06 -18.45
CA GLU A 111 14.32 -22.09 -18.82
C GLU A 111 15.25 -21.56 -19.93
N LEU A 112 16.55 -21.84 -19.82
CA LEU A 112 17.53 -21.39 -20.82
C LEU A 112 17.39 -22.15 -22.16
N SER A 113 16.78 -23.33 -22.15
CA SER A 113 16.46 -24.10 -23.36
C SER A 113 15.33 -23.50 -24.20
N ASP A 114 14.46 -22.69 -23.59
CA ASP A 114 13.24 -22.22 -24.22
C ASP A 114 13.44 -20.96 -25.08
N ALA A 115 12.55 -20.74 -26.03
CA ALA A 115 12.45 -19.46 -26.73
C ALA A 115 11.78 -18.42 -25.81
N TRP A 116 12.34 -17.20 -25.73
CA TRP A 116 11.82 -16.11 -24.90
C TRP A 116 11.06 -15.08 -25.75
N ASP A 117 10.16 -15.56 -26.60
CA ASP A 117 9.46 -14.72 -27.60
C ASP A 117 8.39 -13.82 -27.00
N ALA A 118 7.73 -14.29 -25.93
CA ALA A 118 6.66 -13.54 -25.29
C ALA A 118 7.21 -12.55 -24.25
N PRO A 119 6.75 -11.28 -24.29
CA PRO A 119 7.10 -10.31 -23.25
C PRO A 119 6.44 -10.68 -21.92
N ASP A 120 7.13 -10.35 -20.83
CA ASP A 120 6.53 -10.30 -19.51
C ASP A 120 5.67 -9.05 -19.37
N ARG A 121 4.60 -9.12 -18.58
CA ARG A 121 3.80 -7.96 -18.22
C ARG A 121 3.96 -7.64 -16.74
N VAL A 122 4.18 -6.36 -16.44
CA VAL A 122 4.16 -5.82 -15.08
C VAL A 122 3.09 -4.74 -15.00
N PRO A 123 1.91 -5.09 -14.46
CA PRO A 123 0.79 -4.16 -14.38
C PRO A 123 0.98 -3.07 -13.32
N SER A 124 1.69 -3.36 -12.23
CA SER A 124 1.92 -2.39 -11.15
C SER A 124 3.26 -2.61 -10.43
N TRP A 125 3.65 -1.65 -9.58
CA TRP A 125 4.92 -1.63 -8.86
C TRP A 125 4.70 -1.31 -7.38
N ALA A 126 5.50 -1.90 -6.51
CA ALA A 126 5.46 -1.62 -5.08
C ALA A 126 5.82 -0.15 -4.78
N ASN A 127 5.23 0.42 -3.76
CA ASN A 127 5.40 1.76 -3.15
C ASN A 127 5.68 2.92 -4.10
N ALA A 128 6.65 2.81 -4.94
CA ALA A 128 7.06 3.84 -5.85
C ALA A 128 6.42 3.69 -7.25
N GLY A 129 5.62 2.64 -7.48
CA GLY A 129 4.85 2.46 -8.72
C GLY A 129 3.64 3.39 -8.85
N LEU A 130 3.37 4.22 -7.83
CA LEU A 130 2.45 5.31 -7.95
C LEU A 130 3.15 6.42 -8.72
N HIS A 131 2.85 6.49 -10.01
CA HIS A 131 3.18 7.68 -10.77
C HIS A 131 2.46 8.87 -10.14
N TYR A 132 3.19 9.73 -9.50
CA TYR A 132 2.69 11.01 -9.00
C TYR A 132 3.57 12.14 -9.48
N THR A 133 2.97 13.26 -9.74
CA THR A 133 3.69 14.47 -10.07
C THR A 133 3.85 15.29 -8.78
N GLU A 134 5.07 15.69 -8.45
CA GLU A 134 5.39 16.41 -7.19
C GLU A 134 4.53 17.65 -6.96
N GLN A 135 4.14 18.36 -8.02
CA GLN A 135 3.25 19.52 -7.92
C GLN A 135 1.89 19.20 -7.29
N PHE A 136 1.44 17.93 -7.37
CA PHE A 136 0.18 17.48 -6.81
C PHE A 136 0.29 16.91 -5.39
N LEU A 137 1.50 16.84 -4.83
CA LEU A 137 1.68 16.40 -3.44
C LEU A 137 0.89 17.29 -2.48
N PRO A 138 0.17 16.70 -1.52
CA PRO A 138 -0.52 17.46 -0.50
C PRO A 138 0.47 18.26 0.34
N LYS A 139 -0.01 19.36 0.91
CA LYS A 139 0.77 20.15 1.87
C LYS A 139 0.62 19.52 3.24
N ILE A 140 1.68 18.90 3.74
CA ILE A 140 1.69 18.29 5.08
C ILE A 140 1.95 19.39 6.11
N VAL A 141 1.01 19.53 7.03
CA VAL A 141 1.07 20.50 8.12
C VAL A 141 0.98 19.76 9.45
N VAL A 142 2.01 19.81 10.25
CA VAL A 142 1.93 19.37 11.64
C VAL A 142 1.10 20.39 12.41
N ILE A 143 -0.10 20.01 12.81
CA ILE A 143 -1.02 20.89 13.56
C ILE A 143 -0.46 21.12 14.94
N ASN A 144 -0.07 20.05 15.62
CA ASN A 144 0.59 20.11 16.91
C ASN A 144 1.32 18.80 17.20
N GLU A 145 2.56 18.87 17.67
CA GLU A 145 3.33 17.69 18.11
C GLU A 145 2.79 17.11 19.43
N SER A 146 2.06 17.91 20.21
CA SER A 146 1.52 17.54 21.52
C SER A 146 0.10 18.10 21.71
N PHE A 147 -0.80 17.80 20.76
CA PHE A 147 -2.20 18.20 20.85
C PHE A 147 -2.83 17.60 22.10
N GLU A 148 -3.42 18.45 22.95
CA GLU A 148 -4.01 18.03 24.21
C GLU A 148 -5.26 17.18 24.00
N ILE A 149 -5.35 16.09 24.74
CA ILE A 149 -6.52 15.21 24.84
C ILE A 149 -7.04 15.27 26.28
N PRO A 150 -7.89 16.26 26.62
CA PRO A 150 -8.39 16.42 27.98
C PRO A 150 -9.10 15.20 28.52
N GLU A 151 -9.83 14.48 27.64
CA GLU A 151 -10.60 13.28 27.98
C GLU A 151 -9.73 12.10 28.48
N LEU A 152 -8.45 12.09 28.10
CA LEU A 152 -7.49 11.06 28.47
C LEU A 152 -6.33 11.60 29.35
N ILE A 153 -6.26 12.92 29.54
CA ILE A 153 -5.13 13.60 30.21
C ILE A 153 -3.81 13.22 29.53
N ARG A 154 -3.78 13.32 28.21
CA ARG A 154 -2.66 12.92 27.33
C ARG A 154 -2.44 13.95 26.22
N THR A 155 -1.37 13.78 25.49
CA THR A 155 -1.11 14.54 24.26
C THR A 155 -0.90 13.61 23.07
N ARG A 156 -1.04 14.19 21.87
CA ARG A 156 -0.91 13.45 20.62
C ARG A 156 -0.37 14.33 19.51
N ARG A 157 0.52 13.78 18.69
CA ARG A 157 0.84 14.42 17.44
C ARG A 157 -0.36 14.30 16.49
N VAL A 158 -0.74 15.42 15.90
CA VAL A 158 -1.79 15.51 14.88
C VAL A 158 -1.25 16.28 13.70
N ALA A 159 -1.42 15.75 12.50
CA ALA A 159 -1.04 16.40 11.26
C ALA A 159 -2.23 16.45 10.27
N ALA A 160 -2.18 17.39 9.34
CA ALA A 160 -3.11 17.46 8.23
C ALA A 160 -2.37 17.35 6.89
N LEU A 161 -2.90 16.57 5.97
CA LEU A 161 -2.52 16.58 4.57
C LEU A 161 -3.59 17.42 3.84
N LEU A 162 -3.19 18.62 3.42
CA LEU A 162 -4.07 19.56 2.74
C LEU A 162 -3.95 19.35 1.22
N PRO A 163 -5.03 19.48 0.42
CA PRO A 163 -4.94 19.41 -1.03
C PRO A 163 -3.82 20.29 -1.59
N HIS A 164 -3.20 19.84 -2.68
CA HIS A 164 -2.05 20.54 -3.28
C HIS A 164 -2.33 22.02 -3.57
N ASP A 165 -3.57 22.35 -3.98
CA ASP A 165 -4.07 23.69 -4.32
C ASP A 165 -4.67 24.46 -3.14
N TYR A 166 -4.53 23.93 -1.91
CA TYR A 166 -5.20 24.49 -0.74
C TYR A 166 -4.93 25.98 -0.57
N TYR A 167 -3.68 26.45 -0.68
CA TYR A 167 -3.34 27.86 -0.50
C TYR A 167 -3.62 28.74 -1.72
N GLU A 168 -3.91 28.14 -2.88
CA GLU A 168 -4.18 28.83 -4.15
C GLU A 168 -5.68 29.09 -4.37
N THR A 169 -6.52 28.36 -3.64
CA THR A 169 -7.99 28.44 -3.77
C THR A 169 -8.65 28.87 -2.46
N LYS A 170 -9.93 29.21 -2.55
CA LYS A 170 -10.80 29.46 -1.38
C LYS A 170 -11.81 28.32 -1.17
N LYS A 171 -11.62 27.19 -1.81
CA LYS A 171 -12.50 26.03 -1.68
C LYS A 171 -12.56 25.54 -0.23
N ARG A 172 -13.69 24.92 0.12
CA ARG A 172 -13.85 24.11 1.32
C ARG A 172 -13.84 22.65 0.94
N TYR A 173 -13.36 21.81 1.81
CA TYR A 173 -13.05 20.41 1.52
C TYR A 173 -13.72 19.47 2.51
N PRO A 174 -14.14 18.27 2.08
CA PRO A 174 -14.48 17.19 3.00
C PRO A 174 -13.23 16.79 3.81
N VAL A 175 -13.47 16.12 4.95
CA VAL A 175 -12.41 15.72 5.87
C VAL A 175 -12.50 14.24 6.18
N LEU A 176 -11.38 13.54 6.13
CA LEU A 176 -11.25 12.17 6.59
C LEU A 176 -10.22 12.09 7.73
N TYR A 177 -10.69 11.69 8.91
CA TYR A 177 -9.85 11.46 10.09
C TYR A 177 -9.32 10.04 10.05
N LEU A 178 -8.00 9.86 10.06
CA LEU A 178 -7.36 8.55 10.00
C LEU A 178 -6.53 8.27 11.24
N GLN A 179 -6.73 7.07 11.77
CA GLN A 179 -5.97 6.53 12.90
C GLN A 179 -4.57 6.12 12.46
N ASP A 180 -3.68 5.93 13.45
CA ASP A 180 -2.29 5.47 13.23
C ASP A 180 -1.50 6.39 12.28
N GLY A 181 -1.57 7.70 12.53
CA GLY A 181 -1.01 8.76 11.68
C GLY A 181 0.44 8.55 11.26
N GLN A 182 1.25 7.91 12.12
CA GLN A 182 2.65 7.55 11.84
C GLN A 182 2.81 6.70 10.58
N ASN A 183 1.82 5.81 10.29
CA ASN A 183 1.90 4.84 9.22
C ASN A 183 1.27 5.34 7.91
N LEU A 184 0.77 6.57 7.86
CA LEU A 184 0.01 7.05 6.69
C LEU A 184 0.91 7.57 5.57
N PHE A 185 2.00 8.25 5.88
CA PHE A 185 2.85 8.94 4.89
C PHE A 185 4.35 9.00 5.25
N ASP A 186 4.76 8.46 6.41
CA ASP A 186 6.19 8.33 6.75
C ASP A 186 6.73 7.01 6.17
N GLU A 187 7.67 7.12 5.22
CA GLU A 187 8.32 5.96 4.60
C GLU A 187 9.19 5.16 5.58
N ASN A 188 9.60 5.78 6.68
CA ASN A 188 10.41 5.15 7.73
C ASN A 188 9.54 4.58 8.88
N ALA A 189 8.22 4.56 8.72
CA ALA A 189 7.34 3.99 9.73
C ALA A 189 7.69 2.52 10.01
N PRO A 190 7.75 2.09 11.29
CA PRO A 190 8.26 0.76 11.67
C PRO A 190 7.51 -0.42 11.06
N TYR A 191 6.25 -0.21 10.70
CA TYR A 191 5.36 -1.24 10.13
C TYR A 191 5.08 -1.03 8.65
N GLY A 192 5.74 -0.04 8.01
CA GLY A 192 5.48 0.39 6.65
C GLY A 192 4.53 1.57 6.55
N SER A 193 4.27 2.02 5.33
CA SER A 193 3.45 3.21 5.07
C SER A 193 2.31 2.90 4.10
N TRP A 194 1.18 3.58 4.28
CA TRP A 194 0.10 3.59 3.29
C TRP A 194 0.45 4.43 2.05
N GLY A 195 1.42 5.34 2.16
CA GLY A 195 1.78 6.29 1.10
C GLY A 195 0.64 7.23 0.70
N VAL A 196 -0.16 7.66 1.69
CA VAL A 196 -1.37 8.47 1.49
C VAL A 196 -1.07 9.76 0.73
N ASP A 197 0.06 10.39 1.00
CA ASP A 197 0.53 11.60 0.32
C ASP A 197 0.71 11.40 -1.19
N LYS A 198 1.38 10.34 -1.59
CA LYS A 198 1.62 9.99 -3.00
C LYS A 198 0.34 9.55 -3.70
N ARG A 199 -0.53 8.85 -2.98
CA ARG A 199 -1.83 8.41 -3.51
C ARG A 199 -2.77 9.59 -3.71
N LEU A 200 -2.77 10.55 -2.80
CA LEU A 200 -3.51 11.81 -2.99
C LEU A 200 -2.95 12.62 -4.16
N ALA A 201 -1.64 12.66 -4.35
CA ALA A 201 -1.03 13.30 -5.51
C ALA A 201 -1.48 12.65 -6.83
N ASN A 202 -1.50 11.31 -6.89
CA ASN A 202 -2.01 10.58 -8.05
C ASN A 202 -3.50 10.86 -8.30
N MET A 203 -4.33 10.88 -7.26
CA MET A 203 -5.74 11.24 -7.36
C MET A 203 -5.91 12.68 -7.87
N ALA A 204 -5.12 13.63 -7.33
CA ALA A 204 -5.15 15.03 -7.74
C ALA A 204 -4.75 15.22 -9.21
N GLY A 205 -3.74 14.47 -9.69
CA GLY A 205 -3.34 14.45 -11.10
C GLY A 205 -4.46 13.99 -12.05
N ARG A 206 -5.43 13.21 -11.54
CA ARG A 206 -6.62 12.77 -12.25
C ARG A 206 -7.85 13.68 -12.01
N GLY A 207 -7.65 14.84 -11.35
CA GLY A 207 -8.72 15.76 -10.99
C GLY A 207 -9.56 15.31 -9.77
N LYS A 208 -9.05 14.37 -8.96
CA LYS A 208 -9.73 13.80 -7.78
C LYS A 208 -8.79 13.85 -6.59
N GLY A 209 -8.93 14.70 -5.66
CA GLY A 209 -7.98 14.78 -4.52
C GLY A 209 -8.31 15.92 -3.58
N GLY A 210 -9.43 16.56 -3.81
CA GLY A 210 -9.89 17.69 -2.99
C GLY A 210 -10.42 17.26 -1.63
N ILE A 211 -9.60 16.62 -0.80
CA ILE A 211 -9.94 16.16 0.55
C ILE A 211 -8.84 16.52 1.54
N ILE A 212 -9.21 16.88 2.77
CA ILE A 212 -8.27 17.04 3.88
C ILE A 212 -8.18 15.71 4.62
N ILE A 213 -6.98 15.20 4.81
CA ILE A 213 -6.73 14.05 5.70
C ILE A 213 -6.20 14.58 7.03
N VAL A 214 -6.83 14.21 8.13
CA VAL A 214 -6.34 14.48 9.49
C VAL A 214 -5.73 13.19 10.01
N ALA A 215 -4.41 13.19 10.13
CA ALA A 215 -3.62 12.06 10.60
C ALA A 215 -3.41 12.16 12.12
N ILE A 216 -3.90 11.16 12.86
CA ILE A 216 -3.85 11.12 14.31
C ILE A 216 -2.92 9.99 14.74
N ASP A 217 -1.78 10.32 15.31
CA ASP A 217 -0.82 9.32 15.76
C ASP A 217 -1.40 8.46 16.87
N HIS A 218 -1.01 7.20 16.95
CA HIS A 218 -1.39 6.35 18.08
C HIS A 218 -0.48 6.56 19.31
N ALA A 219 -0.97 6.15 20.48
CA ALA A 219 -0.32 6.32 21.78
C ALA A 219 0.74 5.28 22.12
N GLN A 220 1.42 4.70 21.14
CA GLN A 220 2.42 3.66 21.38
C GLN A 220 1.86 2.55 22.29
N ASP A 221 2.38 2.41 23.51
CA ASP A 221 1.97 1.42 24.52
C ASP A 221 0.50 1.52 24.94
N LYS A 222 -0.14 2.69 24.77
CA LYS A 222 -1.56 2.91 25.08
C LYS A 222 -2.50 2.68 23.89
N ARG A 223 -1.96 2.44 22.70
CA ARG A 223 -2.79 2.25 21.49
C ARG A 223 -3.89 1.21 21.68
N ILE A 224 -3.54 0.05 22.27
CA ILE A 224 -4.51 -1.02 22.51
C ILE A 224 -5.63 -0.53 23.45
N SER A 225 -5.29 0.17 24.52
CA SER A 225 -6.29 0.70 25.48
C SER A 225 -7.19 1.74 24.81
N GLU A 226 -6.62 2.70 24.10
CA GLU A 226 -7.37 3.78 23.47
C GLU A 226 -8.25 3.29 22.30
N PHE A 227 -7.81 2.27 21.56
CA PHE A 227 -8.56 1.74 20.42
C PHE A 227 -9.49 0.57 20.79
N THR A 228 -9.53 0.20 22.07
CA THR A 228 -10.47 -0.80 22.61
C THR A 228 -11.67 -0.10 23.23
N PRO A 229 -12.91 -0.49 22.89
CA PRO A 229 -14.12 0.06 23.49
C PRO A 229 -14.16 -0.01 25.02
N SER A 230 -14.83 0.96 25.66
CA SER A 230 -14.89 1.10 27.12
C SER A 230 -15.93 0.16 27.79
N PHE A 231 -16.14 -1.01 27.20
CA PHE A 231 -16.88 -2.13 27.83
C PHE A 231 -16.03 -3.40 27.80
N LYS A 232 -16.52 -4.48 28.38
CA LYS A 232 -15.75 -5.72 28.45
C LYS A 232 -15.58 -6.35 27.06
N THR A 233 -14.33 -6.47 26.60
CA THR A 233 -13.92 -7.10 25.34
C THR A 233 -12.99 -8.29 25.61
N THR A 234 -12.50 -8.95 24.56
CA THR A 234 -11.47 -9.99 24.68
C THR A 234 -10.13 -9.42 25.17
N LEU A 235 -9.85 -8.13 24.91
CA LEU A 235 -8.67 -7.41 25.40
C LEU A 235 -8.88 -6.72 26.76
N GLY A 236 -10.02 -6.93 27.40
CA GLY A 236 -10.41 -6.22 28.60
C GLY A 236 -11.27 -4.99 28.31
N ARG A 237 -11.29 -4.04 29.25
CA ARG A 237 -12.00 -2.76 29.10
C ARG A 237 -11.00 -1.68 28.71
N GLY A 238 -11.24 -1.01 27.58
CA GLY A 238 -10.40 0.07 27.09
C GLY A 238 -10.89 1.48 27.43
N GLU A 239 -10.23 2.47 26.86
CA GLU A 239 -10.50 3.91 26.99
C GLU A 239 -11.12 4.49 25.69
N GLY A 240 -11.65 3.61 24.83
CA GLY A 240 -12.13 4.02 23.49
C GLY A 240 -13.24 5.04 23.51
N ARG A 241 -14.07 5.08 24.58
CA ARG A 241 -15.12 6.08 24.69
C ARG A 241 -14.55 7.49 24.88
N GLU A 242 -13.58 7.61 25.74
CA GLU A 242 -12.86 8.85 26.03
C GLU A 242 -12.11 9.33 24.78
N TYR A 243 -11.44 8.40 24.10
CA TYR A 243 -10.74 8.68 22.83
C TYR A 243 -11.70 9.15 21.73
N ILE A 244 -12.83 8.49 21.54
CA ILE A 244 -13.84 8.89 20.55
C ILE A 244 -14.46 10.25 20.91
N SER A 245 -14.68 10.50 22.22
CA SER A 245 -15.16 11.82 22.70
C SER A 245 -14.17 12.93 22.32
N PHE A 246 -12.88 12.71 22.50
CA PHE A 246 -11.83 13.63 22.04
C PHE A 246 -11.95 13.91 20.53
N LEU A 247 -12.07 12.87 19.71
CA LEU A 247 -12.13 13.02 18.25
C LEU A 247 -13.33 13.88 17.83
N ALA A 248 -14.52 13.65 18.43
CA ALA A 248 -15.75 14.32 18.04
C ALA A 248 -15.92 15.71 18.67
N ASN A 249 -15.52 15.90 19.93
CA ASN A 249 -15.87 17.08 20.72
C ASN A 249 -14.68 18.05 20.91
N SER A 250 -13.45 17.60 20.72
CA SER A 250 -12.24 18.42 20.88
C SER A 250 -11.52 18.61 19.54
N LEU A 251 -11.13 17.54 18.87
CA LEU A 251 -10.32 17.62 17.65
C LEU A 251 -11.13 18.14 16.45
N LYS A 252 -12.33 17.57 16.20
CA LYS A 252 -13.11 17.98 15.03
C LYS A 252 -13.50 19.48 15.07
N PRO A 253 -14.02 20.03 16.16
CA PRO A 253 -14.28 21.47 16.23
C PRO A 253 -13.04 22.33 15.98
N TYR A 254 -11.88 21.91 16.50
CA TYR A 254 -10.62 22.60 16.24
C TYR A 254 -10.27 22.61 14.75
N ILE A 255 -10.38 21.46 14.07
CA ILE A 255 -10.11 21.34 12.63
C ILE A 255 -11.07 22.23 11.82
N ASP A 256 -12.34 22.23 12.15
CA ASP A 256 -13.34 23.04 11.44
C ASP A 256 -13.13 24.55 11.61
N GLU A 257 -12.59 24.97 12.75
CA GLU A 257 -12.27 26.38 13.04
C GLU A 257 -11.02 26.84 12.29
N HIS A 258 -10.00 25.96 12.17
CA HIS A 258 -8.67 26.36 11.68
C HIS A 258 -8.45 26.03 10.19
N PHE A 259 -9.25 25.16 9.61
CA PHE A 259 -9.14 24.75 8.21
C PHE A 259 -10.44 24.98 7.43
N ARG A 260 -10.32 25.09 6.12
CA ARG A 260 -11.47 25.27 5.25
C ARG A 260 -12.20 23.94 5.00
N THR A 261 -12.91 23.46 5.98
CA THR A 261 -13.67 22.22 5.95
C THR A 261 -15.11 22.45 5.49
N LEU A 262 -15.74 21.36 5.02
CA LEU A 262 -17.19 21.20 4.95
C LEU A 262 -17.61 20.45 6.23
N PRO A 263 -18.16 21.14 7.25
CA PRO A 263 -18.20 20.61 8.62
C PRO A 263 -19.33 19.61 8.89
N ASP A 264 -20.27 19.46 7.96
CA ASP A 264 -21.41 18.55 8.15
C ASP A 264 -21.00 17.07 8.04
N ALA A 265 -21.82 16.17 8.60
CA ALA A 265 -21.54 14.74 8.62
C ALA A 265 -21.38 14.12 7.22
N GLN A 266 -22.08 14.66 6.21
CA GLN A 266 -22.01 14.14 4.84
C GLN A 266 -20.64 14.35 4.22
N ASN A 267 -19.86 15.29 4.74
CA ASN A 267 -18.52 15.64 4.31
C ASN A 267 -17.44 15.23 5.33
N THR A 268 -17.82 14.48 6.37
CA THR A 268 -16.90 14.06 7.43
C THR A 268 -16.82 12.55 7.52
N GLY A 269 -15.59 12.04 7.35
CA GLY A 269 -15.28 10.62 7.48
C GLY A 269 -14.29 10.32 8.59
N ILE A 270 -14.29 9.07 9.03
CA ILE A 270 -13.32 8.53 9.97
C ILE A 270 -12.93 7.14 9.53
N GLY A 271 -11.68 6.74 9.75
CA GLY A 271 -11.22 5.44 9.32
C GLY A 271 -9.88 5.02 9.91
N GLY A 272 -9.46 3.83 9.53
CA GLY A 272 -8.20 3.23 9.91
C GLY A 272 -8.21 1.73 9.68
N SER A 273 -7.11 1.09 10.03
CA SER A 273 -6.93 -0.35 9.90
C SER A 273 -6.87 -1.06 11.25
N SER A 274 -7.14 -2.36 11.25
CA SER A 274 -6.98 -3.20 12.45
C SER A 274 -7.79 -2.68 13.65
N LEU A 275 -7.16 -2.39 14.78
CA LEU A 275 -7.79 -1.72 15.93
C LEU A 275 -8.25 -0.29 15.58
N GLY A 276 -7.52 0.42 14.68
CA GLY A 276 -7.94 1.73 14.16
C GLY A 276 -9.25 1.66 13.38
N GLY A 277 -9.45 0.58 12.61
CA GLY A 277 -10.74 0.28 11.97
C GLY A 277 -11.85 -0.01 12.98
N LEU A 278 -11.55 -0.79 14.02
CA LEU A 278 -12.50 -1.10 15.08
C LEU A 278 -12.98 0.16 15.81
N ILE A 279 -12.05 1.02 16.26
CA ILE A 279 -12.43 2.24 16.99
C ILE A 279 -13.16 3.24 16.10
N SER A 280 -12.87 3.26 14.78
CA SER A 280 -13.58 4.09 13.81
C SER A 280 -15.02 3.63 13.60
N ILE A 281 -15.32 2.33 13.65
CA ILE A 281 -16.69 1.82 13.69
C ILE A 281 -17.43 2.41 14.90
N TYR A 282 -16.83 2.33 16.08
CA TYR A 282 -17.45 2.86 17.30
C TYR A 282 -17.62 4.38 17.26
N ALA A 283 -16.70 5.10 16.66
CA ALA A 283 -16.82 6.55 16.47
C ALA A 283 -18.06 6.90 15.62
N GLY A 284 -18.24 6.24 14.47
CA GLY A 284 -19.42 6.44 13.64
C GLY A 284 -20.74 6.07 14.31
N LEU A 285 -20.73 5.07 15.21
CA LEU A 285 -21.91 4.65 15.94
C LEU A 285 -22.25 5.54 17.12
N MET A 286 -21.25 6.10 17.78
CA MET A 286 -21.44 6.99 18.92
C MET A 286 -21.77 8.44 18.51
N TYR A 287 -21.27 8.85 17.37
CA TYR A 287 -21.43 10.21 16.83
C TYR A 287 -21.86 10.17 15.34
N PRO A 288 -23.03 9.56 15.03
CA PRO A 288 -23.50 9.45 13.64
C PRO A 288 -23.85 10.80 13.02
N GLU A 289 -24.13 11.81 13.84
CA GLU A 289 -24.32 13.20 13.42
C GLU A 289 -23.01 13.92 13.05
N THR A 290 -21.86 13.30 13.38
CA THR A 290 -20.53 13.83 13.10
C THR A 290 -19.86 13.07 11.94
N TYR A 291 -19.91 11.74 11.96
CA TYR A 291 -19.23 10.87 11.02
C TYR A 291 -20.23 10.03 10.22
N SER A 292 -20.39 10.33 8.94
CA SER A 292 -21.25 9.53 8.06
C SER A 292 -20.48 8.69 7.03
N LYS A 293 -19.15 8.82 6.98
CA LYS A 293 -18.27 8.09 6.06
C LYS A 293 -17.28 7.27 6.88
N LEU A 294 -17.34 5.94 6.78
CA LEU A 294 -16.45 5.05 7.52
C LEU A 294 -15.53 4.31 6.56
N MET A 295 -14.21 4.51 6.69
CA MET A 295 -13.17 3.77 5.97
C MET A 295 -12.60 2.70 6.92
N ILE A 296 -12.99 1.45 6.73
CA ILE A 296 -12.71 0.38 7.68
C ILE A 296 -11.90 -0.71 6.99
N PHE A 297 -10.61 -0.78 7.31
CA PHE A 297 -9.70 -1.75 6.74
C PHE A 297 -9.30 -2.83 7.75
N SER A 298 -9.47 -4.09 7.38
CA SER A 298 -9.06 -5.27 8.17
C SER A 298 -9.39 -5.16 9.67
N PRO A 299 -10.63 -4.79 10.05
CA PRO A 299 -10.95 -4.40 11.42
C PRO A 299 -10.78 -5.56 12.40
N SER A 300 -10.25 -5.26 13.59
CA SER A 300 -10.07 -6.23 14.68
C SER A 300 -11.41 -6.63 15.33
N LEU A 301 -12.36 -7.15 14.55
CA LEU A 301 -13.71 -7.53 15.02
C LEU A 301 -13.69 -8.67 16.04
N TRP A 302 -12.62 -9.47 16.09
CA TRP A 302 -12.42 -10.51 17.08
C TRP A 302 -12.30 -9.97 18.51
N VAL A 303 -11.94 -8.70 18.67
CA VAL A 303 -11.87 -8.03 19.98
C VAL A 303 -13.27 -7.90 20.60
N THR A 304 -14.28 -7.72 19.77
CA THR A 304 -15.66 -7.51 20.18
C THR A 304 -16.62 -8.45 19.43
N PRO A 305 -16.56 -9.76 19.67
CA PRO A 305 -17.39 -10.74 18.93
C PRO A 305 -18.88 -10.52 19.11
N ASN A 306 -19.29 -9.74 20.13
CA ASN A 306 -20.68 -9.35 20.41
C ASN A 306 -21.01 -7.91 19.95
N ILE A 307 -20.29 -7.41 18.96
CA ILE A 307 -20.53 -6.07 18.35
C ILE A 307 -22.05 -5.81 18.10
N PRO A 308 -22.84 -6.78 17.60
CA PRO A 308 -24.25 -6.59 17.35
C PRO A 308 -25.06 -6.12 18.57
N PHE A 309 -24.81 -6.68 19.75
CA PHE A 309 -25.50 -6.28 20.98
C PHE A 309 -25.14 -4.88 21.46
N HIS A 310 -23.94 -4.40 21.12
CA HIS A 310 -23.53 -3.04 21.45
C HIS A 310 -24.05 -2.02 20.45
N LEU A 311 -24.18 -2.37 19.18
CA LEU A 311 -24.78 -1.54 18.13
C LEU A 311 -26.22 -1.15 18.51
N MET A 312 -27.02 -2.07 19.01
CA MET A 312 -28.41 -1.82 19.44
C MET A 312 -28.52 -0.76 20.53
N LYS A 313 -27.44 -0.51 21.30
CA LYS A 313 -27.41 0.48 22.38
C LYS A 313 -26.84 1.83 21.98
N LEU A 314 -26.06 1.88 20.89
CA LEU A 314 -25.26 3.04 20.53
C LEU A 314 -25.88 3.87 19.40
N SER A 315 -26.60 3.25 18.47
CA SER A 315 -27.17 3.99 17.35
C SER A 315 -28.59 3.49 17.05
N HIS A 316 -29.54 4.37 17.14
CA HIS A 316 -30.92 4.14 16.61
C HIS A 316 -30.99 4.47 15.12
N ARG A 317 -30.03 5.24 14.58
CA ARG A 317 -30.02 5.69 13.20
C ARG A 317 -28.60 6.08 12.78
N PHE A 318 -28.08 5.40 11.75
CA PHE A 318 -26.86 5.79 11.05
C PHE A 318 -27.22 5.99 9.57
N ASP A 319 -27.02 7.20 9.06
CA ASP A 319 -27.21 7.53 7.65
C ASP A 319 -25.82 7.78 7.04
N GLY A 320 -25.32 6.85 6.22
CA GLY A 320 -23.97 7.02 5.69
C GLY A 320 -23.45 5.87 4.84
N ARG A 321 -22.16 5.92 4.57
CA ARG A 321 -21.45 4.97 3.74
C ARG A 321 -20.32 4.30 4.54
N ILE A 322 -20.20 2.99 4.39
CA ILE A 322 -19.16 2.20 5.04
C ILE A 322 -18.39 1.45 3.97
N TYR A 323 -17.12 1.78 3.81
CA TYR A 323 -16.19 1.01 2.99
C TYR A 323 -15.48 0.01 3.88
N LEU A 324 -15.71 -1.27 3.65
CA LEU A 324 -15.17 -2.37 4.45
C LEU A 324 -14.24 -3.22 3.59
N TYR A 325 -12.96 -3.28 3.94
CA TYR A 325 -11.96 -4.07 3.23
C TYR A 325 -11.29 -5.07 4.17
N GLY A 326 -10.93 -6.24 3.64
CA GLY A 326 -10.07 -7.21 4.33
C GLY A 326 -9.65 -8.36 3.43
N GLY A 327 -8.51 -8.96 3.74
CA GLY A 327 -7.90 -10.02 2.97
C GLY A 327 -8.22 -11.43 3.48
N GLU A 328 -8.36 -12.39 2.56
CA GLU A 328 -8.52 -13.81 2.90
C GLU A 328 -7.23 -14.41 3.50
N ALA A 329 -6.06 -13.89 3.05
CA ALA A 329 -4.76 -14.33 3.54
C ALA A 329 -4.40 -13.80 4.94
N GLU A 330 -5.19 -12.87 5.51
CA GLU A 330 -4.93 -12.33 6.86
C GLU A 330 -5.23 -13.35 7.96
N SER A 331 -6.38 -13.99 7.90
CA SER A 331 -6.79 -15.06 8.82
C SER A 331 -8.07 -15.74 8.34
N ALA A 332 -8.28 -16.98 8.80
CA ALA A 332 -9.50 -17.73 8.50
C ALA A 332 -10.80 -17.05 9.01
N THR A 333 -10.70 -16.06 9.91
CA THR A 333 -11.85 -15.40 10.54
C THR A 333 -12.09 -13.97 10.03
N MET A 334 -11.17 -13.37 9.26
CA MET A 334 -11.32 -11.98 8.82
C MET A 334 -12.59 -11.80 8.00
N VAL A 335 -12.68 -12.44 6.86
CA VAL A 335 -13.82 -12.32 5.95
C VAL A 335 -15.15 -12.78 6.58
N PRO A 336 -15.22 -13.94 7.29
CA PRO A 336 -16.44 -14.31 8.03
C PRO A 336 -16.91 -13.25 9.03
N ASN A 337 -15.99 -12.64 9.78
CA ASN A 337 -16.32 -11.58 10.74
C ASN A 337 -16.81 -10.30 10.03
N MET A 338 -16.21 -9.93 8.90
CA MET A 338 -16.64 -8.78 8.11
C MET A 338 -18.08 -8.97 7.59
N ARG A 339 -18.37 -10.12 6.99
CA ARG A 339 -19.73 -10.44 6.48
C ARG A 339 -20.77 -10.43 7.60
N ARG A 340 -20.43 -11.04 8.74
CA ARG A 340 -21.29 -11.02 9.91
C ARG A 340 -21.51 -9.60 10.42
N PHE A 341 -20.49 -8.76 10.46
CA PHE A 341 -20.61 -7.36 10.85
C PHE A 341 -21.55 -6.59 9.91
N GLU A 342 -21.38 -6.71 8.60
CA GLU A 342 -22.24 -6.06 7.60
C GLU A 342 -23.71 -6.49 7.73
N GLU A 343 -23.98 -7.80 7.82
CA GLU A 343 -25.33 -8.36 7.99
C GLU A 343 -26.01 -7.83 9.27
N GLU A 344 -25.28 -7.90 10.38
CA GLU A 344 -25.80 -7.48 11.69
C GLU A 344 -26.00 -5.97 11.76
N PHE A 345 -25.08 -5.20 11.18
CA PHE A 345 -25.18 -3.74 11.13
C PHE A 345 -26.42 -3.33 10.29
N THR A 346 -26.54 -3.88 9.09
CA THR A 346 -27.69 -3.59 8.20
C THR A 346 -29.02 -3.96 8.85
N ARG A 347 -29.07 -5.07 9.59
CA ARG A 347 -30.28 -5.52 10.30
C ARG A 347 -30.65 -4.62 11.48
N GLN A 348 -29.67 -4.08 12.19
CA GLN A 348 -29.89 -3.42 13.48
C GLN A 348 -30.02 -1.90 13.37
N VAL A 349 -29.45 -1.30 12.35
CA VAL A 349 -29.60 0.14 12.06
C VAL A 349 -30.94 0.37 11.35
N ALA A 350 -32.03 -0.05 11.99
CA ALA A 350 -33.39 0.10 11.47
C ALA A 350 -33.77 1.59 11.37
N GLY A 351 -34.04 2.05 10.15
CA GLY A 351 -34.47 3.42 9.86
C GLY A 351 -33.43 4.40 9.37
N GLY A 352 -32.15 3.97 9.28
CA GLY A 352 -31.07 4.69 8.59
C GLY A 352 -30.87 4.22 7.14
N LYS A 353 -30.23 5.05 6.32
CA LYS A 353 -29.79 4.68 4.96
C LYS A 353 -28.30 4.35 5.00
N VAL A 354 -27.97 3.10 5.28
CA VAL A 354 -26.60 2.61 5.25
C VAL A 354 -26.30 2.02 3.89
N VAL A 355 -25.19 2.43 3.29
CA VAL A 355 -24.68 1.82 2.08
C VAL A 355 -23.30 1.23 2.38
N PHE A 356 -23.16 -0.08 2.20
CA PHE A 356 -21.89 -0.77 2.29
C PHE A 356 -21.26 -0.95 0.91
N ARG A 357 -19.94 -0.89 0.89
CA ARG A 357 -19.11 -1.51 -0.13
C ARG A 357 -18.09 -2.38 0.60
N THR A 358 -18.21 -3.69 0.39
CA THR A 358 -17.33 -4.67 1.02
C THR A 358 -16.42 -5.28 -0.04
N GLU A 359 -15.13 -5.04 0.11
CA GLU A 359 -14.08 -5.58 -0.75
C GLU A 359 -13.33 -6.68 -0.01
N VAL A 360 -13.25 -7.83 -0.65
CA VAL A 360 -12.52 -9.01 -0.15
C VAL A 360 -11.38 -9.29 -1.11
N ASP A 361 -10.16 -9.18 -0.62
CA ASP A 361 -8.96 -9.45 -1.39
C ASP A 361 -8.49 -10.89 -1.15
N PRO A 362 -8.52 -11.78 -2.16
CA PRO A 362 -8.11 -13.17 -1.98
C PRO A 362 -6.67 -13.35 -1.50
N GLU A 363 -5.78 -12.42 -1.87
CA GLU A 363 -4.35 -12.42 -1.50
C GLU A 363 -4.00 -11.34 -0.49
N GLY A 364 -4.99 -10.60 -0.02
CA GLY A 364 -4.84 -9.49 0.90
C GLY A 364 -4.22 -9.91 2.22
N GLN A 365 -3.17 -9.19 2.62
CA GLN A 365 -2.44 -9.38 3.86
C GLN A 365 -2.69 -8.22 4.83
N HIS A 366 -2.47 -8.48 6.12
CA HIS A 366 -2.67 -7.50 7.19
C HIS A 366 -1.47 -6.55 7.30
N ASN A 367 -1.32 -5.63 6.35
CA ASN A 367 -0.20 -4.69 6.33
C ASN A 367 -0.54 -3.35 5.65
N GLU A 368 0.29 -2.36 5.94
CA GLU A 368 0.15 -0.97 5.50
C GLU A 368 0.21 -0.81 3.99
N ALA A 369 1.02 -1.59 3.30
CA ALA A 369 1.16 -1.52 1.85
C ALA A 369 -0.17 -1.86 1.14
N ARG A 370 -0.85 -2.92 1.59
CA ARG A 370 -2.15 -3.34 1.05
C ARG A 370 -3.25 -2.30 1.34
N TRP A 371 -3.32 -1.81 2.57
CA TRP A 371 -4.29 -0.75 2.92
C TRP A 371 -4.04 0.52 2.13
N GLY A 372 -2.77 0.84 1.87
CA GLY A 372 -2.42 1.94 1.00
C GLY A 372 -2.92 1.74 -0.44
N VAL A 373 -2.82 0.55 -1.04
CA VAL A 373 -3.35 0.26 -2.38
C VAL A 373 -4.86 0.50 -2.44
N GLU A 374 -5.58 0.10 -1.40
CA GLU A 374 -7.03 0.22 -1.31
C GLU A 374 -7.54 1.64 -1.02
N PHE A 375 -6.69 2.49 -0.42
CA PHE A 375 -7.05 3.83 0.04
C PHE A 375 -7.71 4.72 -1.03
N PRO A 376 -7.19 4.87 -2.28
CA PRO A 376 -7.80 5.73 -3.28
C PRO A 376 -9.23 5.31 -3.64
N GLN A 377 -9.45 4.02 -3.82
CA GLN A 377 -10.75 3.46 -4.17
C GLN A 377 -11.77 3.69 -3.07
N ALA A 378 -11.35 3.53 -1.81
CA ALA A 378 -12.18 3.80 -0.64
C ALA A 378 -12.55 5.29 -0.54
N VAL A 379 -11.58 6.19 -0.76
CA VAL A 379 -11.84 7.65 -0.76
C VAL A 379 -12.82 8.03 -1.86
N GLU A 380 -12.58 7.60 -3.11
CA GLU A 380 -13.45 7.94 -4.24
C GLU A 380 -14.88 7.42 -4.03
N TRP A 381 -15.03 6.25 -3.43
CA TRP A 381 -16.35 5.72 -3.16
C TRP A 381 -17.06 6.39 -1.98
N LEU A 382 -16.33 6.69 -0.91
CA LEU A 382 -16.88 7.36 0.27
C LEU A 382 -17.28 8.81 -0.04
N PHE A 383 -16.49 9.49 -0.86
CA PHE A 383 -16.65 10.90 -1.21
C PHE A 383 -16.80 11.06 -2.74
N PRO A 384 -17.93 10.66 -3.33
CA PRO A 384 -18.15 10.69 -4.77
C PRO A 384 -18.14 12.10 -5.38
N GLU A 385 -18.27 13.13 -4.56
CA GLU A 385 -18.27 14.54 -4.97
C GLU A 385 -16.85 15.11 -5.16
N LEU A 386 -15.81 14.31 -4.93
CA LEU A 386 -14.42 14.72 -5.15
C LEU A 386 -14.16 14.91 -6.66
N SER A 387 -14.05 16.13 -7.07
CA SER A 387 -13.74 16.55 -8.45
C SER A 387 -12.69 17.66 -8.45
#